data_485e32e8c7b4f0d832ce10b2ae3d36a8
#
_entry.id   485e32e8c7b4f0d832ce10b2ae3d36a8
#
_cell.length_a   1.000
_cell.length_b   1.000
_cell.length_c   1.000
_cell.angle_alpha   90.00
_cell.angle_beta   90.00
_cell.angle_gamma   90.00
#
_symmetry.space_group_name_H-M   'P 1'
#
loop_
_entity.id
_entity.type
_entity.pdbx_description
1 polymer ?
#
loop_
_entity_poly.entity_id
_entity_poly.type
_entity_poly.pdbx_seq_one_letter_code
_entity_poly.pdbx_strand_id
1 'polypeptide(L)'
;MLTVDNLTVAYGERVALRQVSFELQTGQILAVIGPNGAGKSTLIRALSGVIPLQSGTINWDKQDLDALPEHERARLVAVVPQARSLPGAATGWQTVLLGRTPYLDWLGHVSDKDERLVHEAMERTSTLDLAERAIGELSGGEQQRLLLARALAQSTPLLLLDEPTTHLDLHYQISLLNLVQSLVHSDPQPLGALVVLHDLNLVARYADQVLLLVGGQVRASGSVDTVLSPDILSEAYQIPLEVLRRPGGGWPVILPTYQ
;
A
#
# COMPACT_ATOMS: atom_id res chain seq x y z
N MET A 1 13.47 -8.24 1.61
CA MET A 1 12.58 -8.80 0.57
C MET A 1 11.38 -9.47 1.24
N LEU A 2 10.17 -9.14 0.81
CA LEU A 2 8.94 -9.85 1.20
C LEU A 2 8.76 -11.07 0.30
N THR A 3 8.52 -12.24 0.89
CA THR A 3 8.17 -13.48 0.20
C THR A 3 6.86 -14.00 0.78
N VAL A 4 5.89 -14.24 -0.08
CA VAL A 4 4.58 -14.82 0.28
C VAL A 4 4.43 -16.14 -0.46
N ASP A 5 4.23 -17.23 0.29
CA ASP A 5 4.13 -18.57 -0.26
C ASP A 5 2.81 -19.24 0.10
N ASN A 6 2.05 -19.62 -0.95
CA ASN A 6 0.81 -20.42 -0.86
C ASN A 6 -0.20 -19.86 0.16
N LEU A 7 -0.26 -18.53 0.30
CA LEU A 7 -1.11 -17.84 1.26
C LEU A 7 -2.59 -18.15 1.02
N THR A 8 -3.25 -18.70 2.03
CA THR A 8 -4.69 -18.95 2.02
C THR A 8 -5.33 -18.25 3.23
N VAL A 9 -6.39 -17.49 2.97
CA VAL A 9 -7.14 -16.74 3.99
C VAL A 9 -8.62 -16.98 3.83
N ALA A 10 -9.31 -17.25 4.95
CA ALA A 10 -10.75 -17.47 4.95
C ALA A 10 -11.46 -16.65 6.04
N TYR A 11 -12.71 -16.29 5.78
CA TYR A 11 -13.67 -15.73 6.73
C TYR A 11 -14.78 -16.77 6.98
N GLY A 12 -14.68 -17.53 8.07
CA GLY A 12 -15.51 -18.69 8.28
C GLY A 12 -15.31 -19.72 7.15
N GLU A 13 -16.38 -20.11 6.48
CA GLU A 13 -16.31 -21.05 5.35
C GLU A 13 -15.90 -20.42 4.01
N ARG A 14 -15.91 -19.10 3.92
CA ARG A 14 -15.59 -18.39 2.68
C ARG A 14 -14.09 -18.16 2.54
N VAL A 15 -13.45 -18.88 1.62
CA VAL A 15 -12.05 -18.63 1.23
C VAL A 15 -11.98 -17.33 0.41
N ALA A 16 -11.25 -16.34 0.93
CA ALA A 16 -11.07 -15.03 0.30
C ALA A 16 -9.78 -14.93 -0.51
N LEU A 17 -8.71 -15.64 -0.08
CA LEU A 17 -7.47 -15.82 -0.83
C LEU A 17 -7.12 -17.30 -0.85
N ARG A 18 -6.66 -17.79 -2.00
CA ARG A 18 -6.32 -19.22 -2.19
C ARG A 18 -4.96 -19.34 -2.86
N GLN A 19 -4.00 -19.90 -2.12
CA GLN A 19 -2.65 -20.24 -2.61
C GLN A 19 -1.97 -19.05 -3.35
N VAL A 20 -2.05 -17.85 -2.78
CA VAL A 20 -1.43 -16.66 -3.33
C VAL A 20 0.06 -16.69 -3.03
N SER A 21 0.90 -16.59 -4.06
CA SER A 21 2.35 -16.53 -3.94
C SER A 21 2.91 -15.38 -4.77
N PHE A 22 3.82 -14.59 -4.20
CA PHE A 22 4.54 -13.51 -4.88
C PHE A 22 5.74 -13.04 -4.05
N GLU A 23 6.59 -12.23 -4.66
CA GLU A 23 7.72 -11.58 -4.02
C GLU A 23 7.67 -10.06 -4.23
N LEU A 24 8.23 -9.30 -3.28
CA LEU A 24 8.46 -7.86 -3.38
C LEU A 24 9.84 -7.52 -2.80
N GLN A 25 10.68 -6.88 -3.60
CA GLN A 25 11.98 -6.41 -3.15
C GLN A 25 11.90 -4.99 -2.57
N THR A 26 12.85 -4.63 -1.71
CA THR A 26 13.09 -3.23 -1.37
C THR A 26 13.49 -2.46 -2.63
N GLY A 27 13.10 -1.20 -2.72
CA GLY A 27 13.31 -0.41 -3.93
C GLY A 27 12.35 -0.74 -5.07
N GLN A 28 11.23 -1.44 -4.79
CA GLN A 28 10.20 -1.75 -5.79
C GLN A 28 8.80 -1.36 -5.32
N ILE A 29 7.97 -0.95 -6.26
CA ILE A 29 6.53 -0.77 -6.11
C ILE A 29 5.81 -1.95 -6.77
N LEU A 30 5.16 -2.78 -5.96
CA LEU A 30 4.25 -3.84 -6.42
C LEU A 30 2.81 -3.31 -6.40
N ALA A 31 2.22 -3.11 -7.56
CA ALA A 31 0.80 -2.78 -7.65
C ALA A 31 -0.06 -4.05 -7.59
N VAL A 32 -1.04 -4.09 -6.69
CA VAL A 32 -2.06 -5.15 -6.62
C VAL A 32 -3.32 -4.63 -7.30
N ILE A 33 -3.73 -5.32 -8.37
CA ILE A 33 -4.91 -4.98 -9.17
C ILE A 33 -5.89 -6.15 -9.23
N GLY A 34 -7.08 -5.89 -9.75
CA GLY A 34 -8.12 -6.90 -9.95
C GLY A 34 -9.51 -6.33 -9.70
N PRO A 35 -10.57 -7.03 -10.15
CA PRO A 35 -11.94 -6.60 -9.97
C PRO A 35 -12.34 -6.48 -8.49
N ASN A 36 -13.50 -5.87 -8.24
CA ASN A 36 -14.03 -5.76 -6.88
C ASN A 36 -14.30 -7.17 -6.32
N GLY A 37 -13.93 -7.36 -5.05
CA GLY A 37 -14.04 -8.66 -4.41
C GLY A 37 -12.93 -9.67 -4.74
N ALA A 38 -11.90 -9.27 -5.48
CA ALA A 38 -10.76 -10.15 -5.83
C ALA A 38 -9.85 -10.53 -4.65
N GLY A 39 -10.04 -9.93 -3.46
CA GLY A 39 -9.25 -10.25 -2.28
C GLY A 39 -8.14 -9.25 -1.95
N LYS A 40 -8.04 -8.12 -2.66
CA LYS A 40 -6.95 -7.12 -2.50
C LYS A 40 -6.81 -6.60 -1.06
N SER A 41 -7.88 -6.10 -0.45
CA SER A 41 -7.83 -5.63 0.94
C SER A 41 -7.66 -6.77 1.95
N THR A 42 -8.09 -8.00 1.61
CA THR A 42 -7.79 -9.19 2.41
C THR A 42 -6.30 -9.49 2.41
N LEU A 43 -5.63 -9.33 1.26
CA LEU A 43 -4.17 -9.47 1.18
C LEU A 43 -3.46 -8.47 2.08
N ILE A 44 -3.82 -7.17 2.03
CA ILE A 44 -3.28 -6.14 2.94
C ILE A 44 -3.46 -6.53 4.41
N ARG A 45 -4.68 -6.99 4.79
CA ARG A 45 -4.97 -7.39 6.17
C ARG A 45 -4.18 -8.62 6.62
N ALA A 46 -3.95 -9.58 5.72
CA ALA A 46 -3.12 -10.74 6.01
C ALA A 46 -1.65 -10.34 6.20
N LEU A 47 -1.09 -9.55 5.28
CA LEU A 47 0.30 -9.07 5.35
C LEU A 47 0.57 -8.23 6.62
N SER A 48 -0.41 -7.46 7.06
CA SER A 48 -0.32 -6.67 8.30
C SER A 48 -0.63 -7.46 9.58
N GLY A 49 -1.06 -8.73 9.46
CA GLY A 49 -1.42 -9.59 10.58
C GLY A 49 -2.73 -9.23 11.27
N VAL A 50 -3.59 -8.43 10.63
CA VAL A 50 -4.93 -8.10 11.15
C VAL A 50 -5.87 -9.31 11.09
N ILE A 51 -5.63 -10.23 10.16
CA ILE A 51 -6.39 -11.47 10.03
C ILE A 51 -5.44 -12.67 10.02
N PRO A 52 -5.81 -13.78 10.68
CA PRO A 52 -4.98 -14.97 10.72
C PRO A 52 -4.95 -15.67 9.37
N LEU A 53 -3.85 -16.37 9.10
CA LEU A 53 -3.69 -17.23 7.94
C LEU A 53 -4.38 -18.57 8.18
N GLN A 54 -5.01 -19.14 7.15
CA GLN A 54 -5.46 -20.52 7.16
C GLN A 54 -4.29 -21.46 6.80
N SER A 55 -3.45 -21.06 5.87
CA SER A 55 -2.22 -21.75 5.48
C SER A 55 -1.30 -20.83 4.66
N GLY A 56 -0.08 -21.26 4.45
CA GLY A 56 0.96 -20.51 3.76
C GLY A 56 1.85 -19.75 4.73
N THR A 57 2.81 -18.98 4.21
CA THR A 57 3.76 -18.19 5.00
C THR A 57 3.96 -16.81 4.42
N ILE A 58 4.28 -15.86 5.30
CA ILE A 58 4.67 -14.48 4.94
C ILE A 58 6.01 -14.21 5.60
N ASN A 59 7.06 -14.02 4.79
CA ASN A 59 8.42 -13.80 5.29
C ASN A 59 8.95 -12.43 4.86
N TRP A 60 9.60 -11.73 5.78
CA TRP A 60 10.46 -10.59 5.50
C TRP A 60 11.92 -10.97 5.81
N ASP A 61 12.79 -10.98 4.79
CA ASP A 61 14.20 -11.38 4.91
C ASP A 61 14.39 -12.69 5.70
N LYS A 62 13.58 -13.71 5.38
CA LYS A 62 13.54 -15.05 6.03
C LYS A 62 12.93 -15.05 7.45
N GLN A 63 12.46 -13.91 7.97
CA GLN A 63 11.74 -13.83 9.23
C GLN A 63 10.24 -14.01 8.98
N ASP A 64 9.65 -15.03 9.60
CA ASP A 64 8.20 -15.31 9.50
C ASP A 64 7.41 -14.21 10.24
N LEU A 65 6.66 -13.40 9.47
CA LEU A 65 5.89 -12.28 10.03
C LEU A 65 4.69 -12.76 10.87
N ASP A 66 4.14 -13.94 10.57
CA ASP A 66 2.98 -14.47 11.30
C ASP A 66 3.37 -14.98 12.70
N ALA A 67 4.60 -15.47 12.85
CA ALA A 67 5.15 -15.89 14.11
C ALA A 67 5.59 -14.75 15.04
N LEU A 68 5.69 -13.51 14.52
CA LEU A 68 6.12 -12.36 15.31
C LEU A 68 5.01 -11.83 16.23
N PRO A 69 5.37 -11.37 17.45
CA PRO A 69 4.50 -10.51 18.24
C PRO A 69 4.07 -9.27 17.45
N GLU A 70 2.86 -8.77 17.71
CA GLU A 70 2.27 -7.63 16.99
C GLU A 70 3.20 -6.40 16.93
N HIS A 71 3.83 -6.04 18.08
CA HIS A 71 4.73 -4.89 18.16
C HIS A 71 6.02 -5.06 17.33
N GLU A 72 6.54 -6.28 17.20
CA GLU A 72 7.71 -6.56 16.35
C GLU A 72 7.33 -6.53 14.87
N ARG A 73 6.21 -7.14 14.50
CA ARG A 73 5.67 -7.04 13.14
C ARG A 73 5.41 -5.61 12.74
N ALA A 74 4.87 -4.78 13.63
CA ALA A 74 4.64 -3.36 13.41
C ALA A 74 5.94 -2.54 13.22
N ARG A 75 7.12 -3.09 13.54
CA ARG A 75 8.42 -2.48 13.19
C ARG A 75 8.90 -2.85 11.79
N LEU A 76 8.26 -3.80 11.13
CA LEU A 76 8.58 -4.25 9.78
C LEU A 76 7.56 -3.81 8.74
N VAL A 77 6.30 -3.64 9.13
CA VAL A 77 5.19 -3.38 8.20
C VAL A 77 4.39 -2.16 8.66
N ALA A 78 4.34 -1.12 7.84
CA ALA A 78 3.42 0.00 8.02
C ALA A 78 2.26 -0.08 7.03
N VAL A 79 1.08 0.39 7.46
CA VAL A 79 -0.13 0.37 6.63
C VAL A 79 -0.73 1.77 6.53
N VAL A 80 -0.96 2.20 5.28
CA VAL A 80 -1.82 3.33 4.95
C VAL A 80 -3.18 2.75 4.56
N PRO A 81 -4.19 2.80 5.44
CA PRO A 81 -5.50 2.24 5.15
C PRO A 81 -6.24 3.13 4.14
N GLN A 82 -7.22 2.54 3.47
CA GLN A 82 -8.23 3.32 2.76
C GLN A 82 -8.84 4.34 3.73
N ALA A 83 -8.90 5.62 3.34
CA ALA A 83 -9.32 6.71 4.20
C ALA A 83 -10.65 6.38 4.90
N ARG A 84 -10.58 6.12 6.20
CA ARG A 84 -11.74 6.00 7.09
C ARG A 84 -11.66 7.12 8.11
N SER A 85 -12.78 7.49 8.69
CA SER A 85 -12.86 8.57 9.66
C SER A 85 -11.81 8.42 10.77
N LEU A 86 -10.79 9.25 10.72
CA LEU A 86 -9.88 9.45 11.85
C LEU A 86 -10.64 10.15 12.98
N PRO A 87 -10.24 10.00 14.26
CA PRO A 87 -10.85 10.73 15.36
C PRO A 87 -10.73 12.24 15.10
N GLY A 88 -11.87 12.89 14.86
CA GLY A 88 -11.90 14.30 14.41
C GLY A 88 -11.28 15.30 15.40
N ALA A 89 -11.21 14.96 16.69
CA ALA A 89 -10.63 15.80 17.75
C ALA A 89 -9.10 15.72 17.86
N ALA A 90 -8.46 14.69 17.29
CA ALA A 90 -7.00 14.56 17.31
C ALA A 90 -6.36 15.58 16.38
N THR A 91 -5.18 16.12 16.74
CA THR A 91 -4.39 16.99 15.85
C THR A 91 -3.62 16.17 14.82
N GLY A 92 -3.13 16.85 13.76
CA GLY A 92 -2.25 16.24 12.77
C GLY A 92 -1.02 15.62 13.42
N TRP A 93 -0.35 16.36 14.32
CA TRP A 93 0.80 15.86 15.09
C TRP A 93 0.49 14.59 15.89
N GLN A 94 -0.58 14.63 16.69
CA GLN A 94 -1.01 13.47 17.47
C GLN A 94 -1.28 12.25 16.60
N THR A 95 -1.90 12.46 15.43
CA THR A 95 -2.19 11.39 14.48
C THR A 95 -0.91 10.75 13.92
N VAL A 96 0.09 11.57 13.56
CA VAL A 96 1.37 11.06 13.04
C VAL A 96 2.19 10.39 14.14
N LEU A 97 2.15 10.91 15.37
CA LEU A 97 2.82 10.34 16.53
C LEU A 97 2.35 8.90 16.83
N LEU A 98 1.10 8.54 16.53
CA LEU A 98 0.63 7.15 16.64
C LEU A 98 1.46 6.17 15.81
N GLY A 99 2.17 6.61 14.77
CA GLY A 99 3.13 5.80 14.04
C GLY A 99 4.30 5.32 14.91
N ARG A 100 4.58 6.00 16.02
CA ARG A 100 5.65 5.63 16.96
C ARG A 100 5.23 4.61 18.00
N THR A 101 3.92 4.26 18.08
CA THR A 101 3.39 3.31 19.09
C THR A 101 4.22 2.02 19.25
N PRO A 102 4.76 1.37 18.18
CA PRO A 102 5.55 0.15 18.31
C PRO A 102 6.90 0.31 19.04
N TYR A 103 7.31 1.55 19.28
CA TYR A 103 8.61 1.90 19.89
C TYR A 103 8.49 2.51 21.27
N LEU A 104 7.27 2.88 21.69
CA LEU A 104 7.02 3.45 23.01
C LEU A 104 7.19 2.38 24.08
N ASP A 105 7.63 2.80 25.27
CA ASP A 105 7.66 1.93 26.43
C ASP A 105 6.24 1.63 26.97
N TRP A 106 6.16 0.83 28.02
CA TRP A 106 4.89 0.45 28.63
C TRP A 106 4.13 1.62 29.30
N LEU A 107 4.80 2.75 29.56
CA LEU A 107 4.20 4.00 30.03
C LEU A 107 3.80 4.94 28.90
N GLY A 108 4.15 4.60 27.65
CA GLY A 108 3.87 5.44 26.49
C GLY A 108 4.76 6.68 26.37
N HIS A 109 5.97 6.66 26.98
CA HIS A 109 6.89 7.80 26.90
C HIS A 109 7.37 8.01 25.45
N VAL A 110 7.22 9.24 25.00
CA VAL A 110 7.72 9.72 23.71
C VAL A 110 9.13 10.29 23.92
N SER A 111 10.10 9.80 23.15
CA SER A 111 11.48 10.29 23.19
C SER A 111 11.71 11.42 22.18
N ASP A 112 12.78 12.22 22.36
CA ASP A 112 13.22 13.22 21.39
C ASP A 112 13.48 12.61 20.00
N LYS A 113 13.84 11.32 19.95
CA LYS A 113 14.01 10.59 18.68
C LYS A 113 12.65 10.39 17.99
N ASP A 114 11.62 10.06 18.75
CA ASP A 114 10.28 9.84 18.19
C ASP A 114 9.71 11.15 17.65
N GLU A 115 9.87 12.26 18.38
CA GLU A 115 9.45 13.59 17.92
C GLU A 115 10.17 14.02 16.63
N ARG A 116 11.48 13.78 16.55
CA ARG A 116 12.23 14.05 15.30
C ARG A 116 11.71 13.23 14.13
N LEU A 117 11.45 11.93 14.30
CA LEU A 117 10.94 11.07 13.24
C LEU A 117 9.52 11.46 12.80
N VAL A 118 8.69 11.93 13.73
CA VAL A 118 7.37 12.51 13.41
C VAL A 118 7.54 13.77 12.57
N HIS A 119 8.43 14.68 13.00
CA HIS A 119 8.69 15.93 12.26
C HIS A 119 9.21 15.63 10.83
N GLU A 120 10.21 14.75 10.70
CA GLU A 120 10.75 14.34 9.40
C GLU A 120 9.67 13.71 8.49
N ALA A 121 8.81 12.86 9.05
CA ALA A 121 7.72 12.24 8.30
C ALA A 121 6.70 13.29 7.82
N MET A 122 6.35 14.27 8.66
CA MET A 122 5.45 15.37 8.30
C MET A 122 6.08 16.30 7.25
N GLU A 123 7.38 16.58 7.35
CA GLU A 123 8.10 17.35 6.34
C GLU A 123 8.09 16.66 4.98
N ARG A 124 8.43 15.37 4.93
CA ARG A 124 8.44 14.55 3.70
C ARG A 124 7.07 14.49 3.01
N THR A 125 5.99 14.54 3.78
CA THR A 125 4.61 14.52 3.25
C THR A 125 4.01 15.91 3.06
N SER A 126 4.77 16.99 3.33
CA SER A 126 4.31 18.39 3.29
C SER A 126 3.02 18.58 4.12
N THR A 127 3.09 18.17 5.40
CA THR A 127 1.97 18.24 6.36
C THR A 127 2.32 18.96 7.67
N LEU A 128 3.48 19.62 7.75
CA LEU A 128 3.89 20.35 8.96
C LEU A 128 2.91 21.48 9.33
N ASP A 129 2.34 22.15 8.33
CA ASP A 129 1.31 23.18 8.49
C ASP A 129 -0.02 22.66 9.05
N LEU A 130 -0.20 21.33 9.06
CA LEU A 130 -1.38 20.64 9.59
C LEU A 130 -1.15 20.11 11.03
N ALA A 131 0.04 20.28 11.61
CA ALA A 131 0.42 19.68 12.88
C ALA A 131 -0.57 20.00 14.01
N GLU A 132 -0.96 21.27 14.14
CA GLU A 132 -1.84 21.76 15.21
C GLU A 132 -3.33 21.75 14.83
N ARG A 133 -3.66 21.44 13.57
CA ARG A 133 -5.06 21.43 13.10
C ARG A 133 -5.75 20.13 13.50
N ALA A 134 -7.03 20.25 13.88
CA ALA A 134 -7.86 19.08 14.16
C ALA A 134 -8.16 18.30 12.87
N ILE A 135 -8.09 16.96 12.93
CA ILE A 135 -8.34 16.08 11.76
C ILE A 135 -9.71 16.35 11.12
N GLY A 136 -10.73 16.65 11.93
CA GLY A 136 -12.08 16.95 11.44
C GLY A 136 -12.19 18.21 10.59
N GLU A 137 -11.18 19.09 10.59
CA GLU A 137 -11.12 20.33 9.81
C GLU A 137 -10.38 20.12 8.47
N LEU A 138 -9.81 18.95 8.25
CA LEU A 138 -8.95 18.67 7.11
C LEU A 138 -9.74 18.05 5.95
N SER A 139 -9.34 18.42 4.73
CA SER A 139 -9.81 17.76 3.51
C SER A 139 -9.37 16.30 3.45
N GLY A 140 -10.05 15.48 2.66
CA GLY A 140 -9.67 14.08 2.47
C GLY A 140 -8.23 13.88 1.99
N GLY A 141 -7.74 14.78 1.12
CA GLY A 141 -6.35 14.73 0.64
C GLY A 141 -5.33 15.07 1.74
N GLU A 142 -5.63 16.04 2.61
CA GLU A 142 -4.80 16.37 3.77
C GLU A 142 -4.76 15.20 4.77
N GLN A 143 -5.91 14.61 5.07
CA GLN A 143 -5.99 13.43 5.94
C GLN A 143 -5.19 12.24 5.36
N GLN A 144 -5.27 12.01 4.05
CA GLN A 144 -4.52 10.94 3.39
C GLN A 144 -3.01 11.16 3.48
N ARG A 145 -2.53 12.40 3.31
CA ARG A 145 -1.11 12.74 3.50
C ARG A 145 -0.65 12.56 4.95
N LEU A 146 -1.49 12.88 5.94
CA LEU A 146 -1.20 12.60 7.35
C LEU A 146 -1.17 11.11 7.66
N LEU A 147 -2.03 10.30 7.04
CA LEU A 147 -1.97 8.84 7.17
C LEU A 147 -0.67 8.27 6.59
N LEU A 148 -0.19 8.83 5.47
CA LEU A 148 1.12 8.48 4.93
C LEU A 148 2.25 8.94 5.85
N ALA A 149 2.19 10.17 6.40
CA ALA A 149 3.14 10.65 7.40
C ALA A 149 3.21 9.71 8.62
N ARG A 150 2.06 9.28 9.12
CA ARG A 150 1.98 8.31 10.23
C ARG A 150 2.69 7.00 9.89
N ALA A 151 2.46 6.47 8.68
CA ALA A 151 3.12 5.25 8.24
C ALA A 151 4.64 5.43 8.09
N LEU A 152 5.10 6.59 7.59
CA LEU A 152 6.52 6.91 7.49
C LEU A 152 7.18 7.11 8.86
N ALA A 153 6.50 7.76 9.81
CA ALA A 153 6.99 7.90 11.17
C ALA A 153 7.25 6.56 11.86
N GLN A 154 6.57 5.49 11.44
CA GLN A 154 6.80 4.12 11.91
C GLN A 154 8.16 3.57 11.49
N SER A 155 8.80 4.13 10.44
CA SER A 155 10.17 3.79 9.98
C SER A 155 10.34 2.30 9.66
N THR A 156 9.44 1.75 8.85
CA THR A 156 9.42 0.33 8.46
C THR A 156 10.01 0.11 7.06
N PRO A 157 10.60 -1.06 6.79
CA PRO A 157 11.11 -1.38 5.46
C PRO A 157 10.01 -1.78 4.45
N LEU A 158 8.78 -2.06 4.91
CA LEU A 158 7.63 -2.42 4.07
C LEU A 158 6.47 -1.47 4.32
N LEU A 159 5.96 -0.87 3.23
CA LEU A 159 4.80 0.01 3.22
C LEU A 159 3.66 -0.63 2.43
N LEU A 160 2.52 -0.82 3.07
CA LEU A 160 1.29 -1.32 2.46
C LEU A 160 0.29 -0.17 2.31
N LEU A 161 -0.20 0.07 1.10
CA LEU A 161 -1.20 1.12 0.83
C LEU A 161 -2.48 0.48 0.26
N ASP A 162 -3.57 0.57 1.02
CA ASP A 162 -4.88 0.06 0.60
C ASP A 162 -5.70 1.19 -0.05
N GLU A 163 -5.75 1.20 -1.39
CA GLU A 163 -6.49 2.18 -2.20
C GLU A 163 -6.21 3.65 -1.84
N PRO A 164 -4.94 4.07 -1.77
CA PRO A 164 -4.56 5.36 -1.21
C PRO A 164 -5.01 6.56 -2.06
N THR A 165 -5.44 6.33 -3.30
CA THR A 165 -5.87 7.35 -4.26
C THR A 165 -7.39 7.51 -4.36
N THR A 166 -8.16 6.68 -3.67
CA THR A 166 -9.62 6.70 -3.72
C THR A 166 -10.17 7.98 -3.08
N HIS A 167 -11.14 8.63 -3.72
CA HIS A 167 -11.75 9.92 -3.33
C HIS A 167 -10.80 11.12 -3.35
N LEU A 168 -9.60 11.01 -3.92
CA LEU A 168 -8.71 12.14 -4.16
C LEU A 168 -8.91 12.68 -5.59
N ASP A 169 -8.77 13.99 -5.76
CA ASP A 169 -8.67 14.57 -7.09
C ASP A 169 -7.32 14.21 -7.77
N LEU A 170 -7.25 14.41 -9.06
CA LEU A 170 -6.10 14.03 -9.88
C LEU A 170 -4.77 14.63 -9.38
N HIS A 171 -4.78 15.86 -8.90
CA HIS A 171 -3.58 16.52 -8.38
C HIS A 171 -3.03 15.79 -7.15
N TYR A 172 -3.90 15.47 -6.19
CA TYR A 172 -3.50 14.77 -4.97
C TYR A 172 -3.13 13.32 -5.22
N GLN A 173 -3.81 12.61 -6.15
CA GLN A 173 -3.42 11.26 -6.56
C GLN A 173 -1.98 11.21 -7.10
N ILE A 174 -1.67 12.11 -8.04
CA ILE A 174 -0.34 12.22 -8.65
C ILE A 174 0.71 12.59 -7.60
N SER A 175 0.43 13.58 -6.74
CA SER A 175 1.36 14.01 -5.69
C SER A 175 1.68 12.90 -4.71
N LEU A 176 0.68 12.13 -4.28
CA LEU A 176 0.85 11.00 -3.37
C LEU A 176 1.69 9.88 -4.01
N LEU A 177 1.38 9.50 -5.25
CA LEU A 177 2.12 8.44 -5.93
C LEU A 177 3.56 8.86 -6.29
N ASN A 178 3.80 10.11 -6.66
CA ASN A 178 5.15 10.66 -6.82
C ASN A 178 5.95 10.59 -5.51
N LEU A 179 5.32 10.90 -4.37
CA LEU A 179 5.95 10.78 -3.07
C LEU A 179 6.30 9.31 -2.77
N VAL A 180 5.36 8.37 -2.94
CA VAL A 180 5.63 6.94 -2.77
C VAL A 180 6.77 6.48 -3.67
N GLN A 181 6.80 6.90 -4.93
CA GLN A 181 7.87 6.60 -5.87
C GLN A 181 9.23 7.13 -5.40
N SER A 182 9.28 8.36 -4.88
CA SER A 182 10.51 8.93 -4.34
C SER A 182 11.02 8.18 -3.10
N LEU A 183 10.11 7.74 -2.21
CA LEU A 183 10.41 6.95 -1.03
C LEU A 183 11.02 5.58 -1.38
N VAL A 184 10.52 4.98 -2.46
CA VAL A 184 10.96 3.66 -2.92
C VAL A 184 12.27 3.72 -3.70
N HIS A 185 12.41 4.67 -4.63
CA HIS A 185 13.50 4.66 -5.60
C HIS A 185 14.67 5.61 -5.27
N SER A 186 14.42 6.68 -4.51
CA SER A 186 15.40 7.75 -4.30
C SER A 186 15.86 7.91 -2.84
N ASP A 187 15.28 7.15 -1.92
CA ASP A 187 15.67 7.20 -0.51
C ASP A 187 16.98 6.45 -0.29
N PRO A 188 17.92 6.97 0.55
CA PRO A 188 19.10 6.24 0.97
C PRO A 188 18.83 4.90 1.66
N GLN A 189 17.62 4.74 2.23
CA GLN A 189 17.12 3.49 2.79
C GLN A 189 15.80 3.12 2.09
N PRO A 190 15.88 2.56 0.87
CA PRO A 190 14.71 2.30 0.07
C PRO A 190 13.81 1.27 0.77
N LEU A 191 12.52 1.56 0.80
CA LEU A 191 11.50 0.62 1.28
C LEU A 191 10.88 -0.17 0.12
N GLY A 192 10.23 -1.29 0.41
CA GLY A 192 9.34 -1.96 -0.53
C GLY A 192 7.93 -1.41 -0.35
N ALA A 193 7.23 -1.10 -1.43
CA ALA A 193 5.84 -0.65 -1.37
C ALA A 193 4.90 -1.61 -2.10
N LEU A 194 3.84 -2.06 -1.42
CA LEU A 194 2.72 -2.77 -2.02
C LEU A 194 1.53 -1.83 -2.04
N VAL A 195 1.00 -1.53 -3.24
CA VAL A 195 -0.04 -0.52 -3.43
C VAL A 195 -1.24 -1.14 -4.14
N VAL A 196 -2.40 -1.12 -3.50
CA VAL A 196 -3.66 -1.49 -4.16
C VAL A 196 -4.15 -0.31 -4.97
N LEU A 197 -4.34 -0.49 -6.27
CA LEU A 197 -4.81 0.55 -7.18
C LEU A 197 -5.96 0.03 -8.05
N HIS A 198 -6.91 0.93 -8.39
CA HIS A 198 -8.02 0.64 -9.31
C HIS A 198 -7.77 1.20 -10.71
N ASP A 199 -7.07 2.33 -10.82
CA ASP A 199 -6.75 2.95 -12.10
C ASP A 199 -5.53 2.27 -12.73
N LEU A 200 -5.78 1.52 -13.82
CA LEU A 200 -4.74 0.80 -14.56
C LEU A 200 -3.70 1.74 -15.20
N ASN A 201 -4.06 2.98 -15.49
CA ASN A 201 -3.13 3.97 -16.05
C ASN A 201 -2.17 4.48 -14.96
N LEU A 202 -2.63 4.60 -13.70
CA LEU A 202 -1.74 4.88 -12.57
C LEU A 202 -0.81 3.69 -12.31
N VAL A 203 -1.32 2.45 -12.40
CA VAL A 203 -0.48 1.24 -12.31
C VAL A 203 0.60 1.25 -13.39
N ALA A 204 0.21 1.47 -14.64
CA ALA A 204 1.14 1.51 -15.76
C ALA A 204 2.28 2.54 -15.60
N ARG A 205 2.00 3.64 -14.89
CA ARG A 205 2.94 4.74 -14.69
C ARG A 205 3.87 4.55 -13.48
N TYR A 206 3.36 3.97 -12.38
CA TYR A 206 4.05 4.01 -11.09
C TYR A 206 4.56 2.67 -10.61
N ALA A 207 4.03 1.54 -11.11
CA ALA A 207 4.43 0.22 -10.65
C ALA A 207 5.69 -0.29 -11.36
N ASP A 208 6.55 -0.98 -10.61
CA ASP A 208 7.65 -1.78 -11.16
C ASP A 208 7.18 -3.19 -11.48
N GLN A 209 6.32 -3.73 -10.62
CA GLN A 209 5.72 -5.05 -10.74
C GLN A 209 4.21 -4.98 -10.50
N VAL A 210 3.47 -5.91 -11.09
CA VAL A 210 2.02 -5.98 -10.97
C VAL A 210 1.60 -7.39 -10.54
N LEU A 211 0.69 -7.46 -9.56
CA LEU A 211 0.01 -8.66 -9.12
C LEU A 211 -1.47 -8.54 -9.44
N LEU A 212 -1.96 -9.32 -10.39
CA LEU A 212 -3.37 -9.36 -10.76
C LEU A 212 -4.08 -10.47 -9.99
N LEU A 213 -5.03 -10.10 -9.14
CA LEU A 213 -5.88 -11.01 -8.40
C LEU A 213 -7.27 -11.12 -9.06
N VAL A 214 -7.76 -12.35 -9.22
CA VAL A 214 -9.12 -12.64 -9.68
C VAL A 214 -9.69 -13.78 -8.82
N GLY A 215 -10.86 -13.56 -8.20
CA GLY A 215 -11.51 -14.58 -7.38
C GLY A 215 -10.64 -15.13 -6.23
N GLY A 216 -9.78 -14.31 -5.66
CA GLY A 216 -8.90 -14.70 -4.56
C GLY A 216 -7.64 -15.45 -4.98
N GLN A 217 -7.32 -15.53 -6.27
CA GLN A 217 -6.14 -16.22 -6.80
C GLN A 217 -5.29 -15.27 -7.66
N VAL A 218 -4.00 -15.57 -7.78
CA VAL A 218 -3.11 -14.87 -8.70
C VAL A 218 -3.42 -15.31 -10.13
N ARG A 219 -3.90 -14.39 -10.95
CA ARG A 219 -4.15 -14.63 -12.39
C ARG A 219 -2.89 -14.37 -13.22
N ALA A 220 -2.14 -13.32 -12.85
CA ALA A 220 -0.87 -12.97 -13.47
C ALA A 220 -0.01 -12.18 -12.47
N SER A 221 1.31 -12.33 -12.57
CA SER A 221 2.30 -11.57 -11.80
C SER A 221 3.52 -11.32 -12.67
N GLY A 222 4.13 -10.13 -12.58
CA GLY A 222 5.32 -9.78 -13.34
C GLY A 222 5.41 -8.29 -13.65
N SER A 223 6.21 -7.95 -14.66
CA SER A 223 6.37 -6.56 -15.09
C SER A 223 5.06 -5.95 -15.61
N VAL A 224 4.98 -4.63 -15.58
CA VAL A 224 3.85 -3.86 -16.14
C VAL A 224 3.50 -4.33 -17.54
N ASP A 225 4.50 -4.48 -18.42
CA ASP A 225 4.30 -4.90 -19.81
C ASP A 225 3.74 -6.31 -19.96
N THR A 226 4.08 -7.20 -19.03
CA THR A 226 3.62 -8.59 -19.07
C THR A 226 2.18 -8.72 -18.58
N VAL A 227 1.84 -8.05 -17.48
CA VAL A 227 0.53 -8.20 -16.83
C VAL A 227 -0.53 -7.30 -17.47
N LEU A 228 -0.17 -6.07 -17.87
CA LEU A 228 -1.10 -5.15 -18.50
C LEU A 228 -1.22 -5.40 -20.01
N SER A 229 -1.48 -6.65 -20.41
CA SER A 229 -1.80 -7.02 -21.79
C SER A 229 -3.31 -7.01 -22.04
N PRO A 230 -3.77 -6.71 -23.27
CA PRO A 230 -5.21 -6.67 -23.61
C PRO A 230 -5.95 -7.95 -23.23
N ASP A 231 -5.37 -9.11 -23.54
CA ASP A 231 -6.00 -10.41 -23.31
C ASP A 231 -6.18 -10.71 -21.82
N ILE A 232 -5.10 -10.53 -21.03
CA ILE A 232 -5.13 -10.76 -19.58
C ILE A 232 -6.12 -9.82 -18.88
N LEU A 233 -6.08 -8.53 -19.23
CA LEU A 233 -6.95 -7.54 -18.62
C LEU A 233 -8.42 -7.73 -19.04
N SER A 234 -8.68 -7.98 -20.34
CA SER A 234 -10.06 -8.18 -20.82
C SER A 234 -10.71 -9.41 -20.18
N GLU A 235 -9.96 -10.49 -20.01
CA GLU A 235 -10.43 -11.68 -19.30
C GLU A 235 -10.71 -11.39 -17.83
N ALA A 236 -9.77 -10.72 -17.14
CA ALA A 236 -9.89 -10.46 -15.71
C ALA A 236 -11.04 -9.51 -15.35
N TYR A 237 -11.22 -8.45 -16.15
CA TYR A 237 -12.25 -7.43 -15.91
C TYR A 237 -13.57 -7.71 -16.65
N GLN A 238 -13.62 -8.73 -17.52
CA GLN A 238 -14.79 -9.14 -18.30
C GLN A 238 -15.34 -8.01 -19.21
N ILE A 239 -14.45 -7.15 -19.69
CA ILE A 239 -14.73 -6.09 -20.66
C ILE A 239 -13.60 -6.03 -21.68
N PRO A 240 -13.87 -5.73 -22.96
CA PRO A 240 -12.82 -5.53 -23.95
C PRO A 240 -11.95 -4.34 -23.58
N LEU A 241 -10.64 -4.56 -23.45
CA LEU A 241 -9.66 -3.52 -23.14
C LEU A 241 -8.57 -3.51 -24.23
N GLU A 242 -8.13 -2.32 -24.60
CA GLU A 242 -6.96 -2.13 -25.45
C GLU A 242 -5.83 -1.46 -24.68
N VAL A 243 -4.60 -1.75 -25.08
CA VAL A 243 -3.38 -1.20 -24.48
C VAL A 243 -2.62 -0.45 -25.56
N LEU A 244 -2.68 0.87 -25.50
CA LEU A 244 -2.04 1.75 -26.48
C LEU A 244 -0.63 2.10 -26.03
N ARG A 245 0.35 1.87 -26.89
CA ARG A 245 1.74 2.29 -26.68
C ARG A 245 2.02 3.55 -27.48
N ARG A 246 2.59 4.57 -26.85
CA ARG A 246 2.94 5.82 -27.53
C ARG A 246 4.18 5.61 -28.42
N PRO A 247 4.17 6.14 -29.64
CA PRO A 247 5.40 6.24 -30.45
C PRO A 247 6.44 7.06 -29.68
N GLY A 248 7.65 6.51 -29.49
CA GLY A 248 8.73 7.17 -28.74
C GLY A 248 8.86 6.71 -27.28
N GLY A 249 8.09 5.74 -26.83
CA GLY A 249 8.19 5.16 -25.48
C GLY A 249 7.29 5.82 -24.43
N GLY A 250 7.41 5.36 -23.20
CA GLY A 250 6.59 5.76 -22.07
C GLY A 250 5.67 4.63 -21.59
N TRP A 251 4.91 4.87 -20.53
CA TRP A 251 3.95 3.91 -20.00
C TRP A 251 2.77 3.73 -20.95
N PRO A 252 2.21 2.50 -21.05
CA PRO A 252 1.03 2.23 -21.86
C PRO A 252 -0.22 2.94 -21.31
N VAL A 253 -1.19 3.18 -22.20
CA VAL A 253 -2.51 3.73 -21.85
C VAL A 253 -3.55 2.64 -22.06
N ILE A 254 -4.32 2.34 -21.02
CA ILE A 254 -5.35 1.31 -21.01
C ILE A 254 -6.72 1.98 -21.21
N LEU A 255 -7.45 1.56 -22.22
CA LEU A 255 -8.77 2.10 -22.56
C LEU A 255 -9.79 0.97 -22.76
N PRO A 256 -11.06 1.17 -22.35
CA PRO A 256 -12.13 0.27 -22.75
C PRO A 256 -12.43 0.46 -24.25
N THR A 257 -12.60 -0.65 -24.98
CA THR A 257 -13.09 -0.63 -26.34
C THR A 257 -14.62 -0.74 -26.33
N TYR A 258 -15.30 0.28 -26.82
CA TYR A 258 -16.75 0.21 -27.04
C TYR A 258 -17.00 -0.45 -28.39
N GLN A 259 -17.78 -1.52 -28.38
CA GLN A 259 -18.37 -2.07 -29.61
C GLN A 259 -19.59 -1.25 -30.02
#